data_b77f648daaa849e3c64c1a92373cd470
#
_entry.id   b77f648daaa849e3c64c1a92373cd470
#
_cell.length_a   1.000
_cell.length_b   1.000
_cell.length_c   1.000
_cell.angle_alpha   90.00
_cell.angle_beta   90.00
_cell.angle_gamma   90.00
#
_symmetry.space_group_name_H-M   'P 1'
#
loop_
_entity.id
_entity.type
_entity.pdbx_description
1 polymer ?
#
loop_
_entity_poly.entity_id
_entity_poly.type
_entity_poly.pdbx_seq_one_letter_code
_entity_poly.pdbx_strand_id
1 'polypeptide(L)'
;MKYPIGIQEFEKIINGGYVYVDKTALIYRLVTEGSIYFLSRPRRFGKSLLVSTLECYFRGRKELFRGLAIDSLEKEWAQYPVFHIDFNGTNFTQGGALEGTIEKFLTDQEEIYGKNPNSKNIGNRFIDLLKAAHQQTGRRAVVLIDEYDKPILDVLDTTLTTEVDGERRPIEDVNRDILKGFYSVFKAADADLQFVLLTGVTKFSQVSVFSGFNQPADISLDRRYEALCGITEAELYHCFAESIAELAEDYDCSVDEMKQLLKKLTLTSILTSKSFLGTIFTV
;
A
#
# COMPACT_ATOMS: atom_id res chain seq x y z
N MET A 1 4.59 7.16 26.32
CA MET A 1 4.11 7.25 24.93
C MET A 1 3.71 5.86 24.43
N LYS A 2 2.73 5.69 23.49
CA LYS A 2 2.20 4.39 23.05
C LYS A 2 2.58 4.13 21.59
N TYR A 3 3.45 3.16 21.32
CA TYR A 3 3.98 2.91 19.96
C TYR A 3 3.15 1.87 19.20
N PRO A 4 2.88 2.07 17.89
CA PRO A 4 2.08 1.16 17.06
C PRO A 4 2.91 -0.03 16.55
N ILE A 5 3.54 -0.80 17.44
CA ILE A 5 4.41 -1.92 17.06
C ILE A 5 3.57 -3.00 16.37
N GLY A 6 3.88 -3.31 15.09
CA GLY A 6 3.17 -4.30 14.30
C GLY A 6 1.76 -3.89 13.84
N ILE A 7 1.32 -2.65 14.09
CA ILE A 7 0.01 -2.16 13.67
C ILE A 7 0.15 -1.44 12.31
N GLN A 8 -0.60 -1.92 11.31
CA GLN A 8 -0.61 -1.37 9.96
C GLN A 8 -1.93 -0.65 9.63
N GLU A 9 -2.95 -0.80 10.48
CA GLU A 9 -4.26 -0.20 10.28
C GLU A 9 -4.34 1.19 10.91
N PHE A 10 -4.58 2.21 10.08
CA PHE A 10 -4.70 3.59 10.50
C PHE A 10 -5.78 3.80 11.57
N GLU A 11 -6.97 3.21 11.37
CA GLU A 11 -8.06 3.30 12.35
C GLU A 11 -7.66 2.76 13.72
N LYS A 12 -6.94 1.64 13.79
CA LYS A 12 -6.44 1.09 15.06
C LYS A 12 -5.43 2.01 15.73
N ILE A 13 -4.56 2.64 14.94
CA ILE A 13 -3.55 3.58 15.46
C ILE A 13 -4.26 4.78 16.10
N ILE A 14 -5.17 5.42 15.38
CA ILE A 14 -5.86 6.61 15.85
C ILE A 14 -6.76 6.29 17.05
N ASN A 15 -7.65 5.30 16.95
CA ASN A 15 -8.57 4.93 18.01
C ASN A 15 -7.86 4.36 19.25
N GLY A 16 -6.70 3.75 19.07
CA GLY A 16 -5.88 3.22 20.16
C GLY A 16 -5.02 4.28 20.86
N GLY A 17 -4.99 5.52 20.36
CA GLY A 17 -4.16 6.61 20.91
C GLY A 17 -2.66 6.31 20.77
N TYR A 18 -2.26 5.62 19.70
CA TYR A 18 -0.87 5.38 19.40
C TYR A 18 -0.23 6.59 18.72
N VAL A 19 1.09 6.69 18.79
CA VAL A 19 1.84 7.71 18.05
C VAL A 19 1.62 7.50 16.56
N TYR A 20 1.20 8.56 15.87
CA TYR A 20 1.09 8.61 14.43
C TYR A 20 1.98 9.74 13.89
N VAL A 21 2.92 9.41 13.03
CA VAL A 21 3.71 10.43 12.31
C VAL A 21 2.87 10.92 11.15
N ASP A 22 2.35 12.14 11.27
CA ASP A 22 1.35 12.67 10.36
C ASP A 22 1.91 12.93 8.95
N LYS A 23 1.45 12.13 8.00
CA LYS A 23 1.75 12.25 6.55
C LYS A 23 0.57 12.79 5.75
N THR A 24 -0.51 13.18 6.43
CA THR A 24 -1.79 13.44 5.77
C THR A 24 -1.77 14.67 4.86
N ALA A 25 -0.87 15.64 5.07
CA ALA A 25 -0.66 16.73 4.12
C ALA A 25 -0.12 16.22 2.76
N LEU A 26 0.80 15.22 2.79
CA LEU A 26 1.31 14.60 1.57
C LEU A 26 0.27 13.70 0.92
N ILE A 27 -0.58 13.03 1.72
CA ILE A 27 -1.72 12.25 1.22
C ILE A 27 -2.70 13.17 0.50
N TYR A 28 -3.07 14.32 1.10
CA TYR A 28 -3.95 15.30 0.45
C TYR A 28 -3.38 15.77 -0.89
N ARG A 29 -2.10 16.08 -0.93
CA ARG A 29 -1.40 16.42 -2.16
C ARG A 29 -1.47 15.30 -3.19
N LEU A 30 -1.22 14.06 -2.78
CA LEU A 30 -1.27 12.88 -3.66
C LEU A 30 -2.62 12.71 -4.34
N VAL A 31 -3.71 12.84 -3.57
CA VAL A 31 -5.08 12.62 -4.07
C VAL A 31 -5.62 13.80 -4.89
N THR A 32 -5.01 14.99 -4.77
CA THR A 32 -5.42 16.19 -5.50
C THR A 32 -4.58 16.47 -6.75
N GLU A 33 -3.31 16.00 -6.82
CA GLU A 33 -2.41 16.28 -7.94
C GLU A 33 -2.46 15.22 -9.06
N GLY A 34 -3.03 14.04 -8.82
CA GLY A 34 -3.13 13.00 -9.83
C GLY A 34 -4.01 11.83 -9.40
N SER A 35 -4.07 10.80 -10.23
CA SER A 35 -5.04 9.72 -10.04
C SER A 35 -4.45 8.31 -10.06
N ILE A 36 -3.33 8.09 -10.74
CA ILE A 36 -2.77 6.74 -10.92
C ILE A 36 -1.30 6.75 -10.53
N TYR A 37 -0.98 6.03 -9.45
CA TYR A 37 0.34 6.05 -8.86
C TYR A 37 0.92 4.67 -8.62
N PHE A 38 2.23 4.62 -8.68
CA PHE A 38 3.04 3.48 -8.29
C PHE A 38 4.05 3.91 -7.22
N LEU A 39 4.17 3.13 -6.14
CA LEU A 39 5.09 3.37 -5.04
C LEU A 39 5.84 2.10 -4.65
N SER A 40 7.15 2.09 -4.89
CA SER A 40 8.06 1.06 -4.37
C SER A 40 8.83 1.62 -3.16
N ARG A 41 8.80 0.88 -2.05
CA ARG A 41 9.60 1.15 -0.84
C ARG A 41 10.01 -0.17 -0.20
N PRO A 42 11.13 -0.23 0.53
CA PRO A 42 11.51 -1.42 1.28
C PRO A 42 10.40 -1.91 2.22
N ARG A 43 10.50 -3.16 2.65
CA ARG A 43 9.61 -3.69 3.70
C ARG A 43 9.73 -2.85 4.98
N ARG A 44 8.62 -2.74 5.74
CA ARG A 44 8.53 -2.00 7.00
C ARG A 44 8.66 -0.47 6.87
N PHE A 45 8.54 0.08 5.68
CA PHE A 45 8.54 1.53 5.44
C PHE A 45 7.16 2.19 5.52
N GLY A 46 6.13 1.49 6.01
CA GLY A 46 4.80 2.07 6.21
C GLY A 46 3.91 2.12 4.97
N LYS A 47 4.18 1.31 3.92
CA LYS A 47 3.32 1.23 2.73
C LYS A 47 1.89 0.82 3.07
N SER A 48 1.71 -0.27 3.82
CA SER A 48 0.39 -0.76 4.21
C SER A 48 -0.36 0.24 5.10
N LEU A 49 0.36 0.99 5.96
CA LEU A 49 -0.24 2.09 6.72
C LEU A 49 -0.71 3.22 5.81
N LEU A 50 0.06 3.57 4.78
CA LEU A 50 -0.35 4.55 3.76
C LEU A 50 -1.62 4.07 3.03
N VAL A 51 -1.65 2.80 2.61
CA VAL A 51 -2.83 2.20 1.94
C VAL A 51 -4.05 2.25 2.86
N SER A 52 -3.91 1.83 4.12
CA SER A 52 -4.98 1.90 5.13
C SER A 52 -5.45 3.34 5.42
N THR A 53 -4.52 4.31 5.43
CA THR A 53 -4.89 5.73 5.62
C THR A 53 -5.67 6.26 4.41
N LEU A 54 -5.26 5.93 3.19
CA LEU A 54 -5.99 6.29 1.96
C LEU A 54 -7.36 5.61 1.91
N GLU A 55 -7.48 4.36 2.32
CA GLU A 55 -8.77 3.68 2.41
C GLU A 55 -9.72 4.43 3.35
N CYS A 56 -9.27 4.78 4.56
CA CYS A 56 -10.07 5.57 5.50
C CYS A 56 -10.43 6.95 4.93
N TYR A 57 -9.52 7.62 4.22
CA TYR A 57 -9.78 8.90 3.57
C TYR A 57 -10.87 8.78 2.50
N PHE A 58 -10.74 7.85 1.56
CA PHE A 58 -11.70 7.68 0.48
C PHE A 58 -13.05 7.08 0.93
N ARG A 59 -13.06 6.41 2.09
CA ARG A 59 -14.33 6.02 2.76
C ARG A 59 -15.00 7.17 3.52
N GLY A 60 -14.42 8.39 3.50
CA GLY A 60 -14.96 9.58 4.15
C GLY A 60 -14.95 9.52 5.69
N ARG A 61 -14.03 8.76 6.29
CA ARG A 61 -13.91 8.57 7.75
C ARG A 61 -13.28 9.79 8.43
N LYS A 62 -13.90 10.96 8.24
CA LYS A 62 -13.42 12.26 8.73
C LYS A 62 -13.01 12.25 10.20
N GLU A 63 -13.74 11.51 11.03
CA GLU A 63 -13.50 11.43 12.47
C GLU A 63 -12.10 10.94 12.85
N LEU A 64 -11.48 10.10 11.99
CA LEU A 64 -10.13 9.57 12.20
C LEU A 64 -9.02 10.59 11.91
N PHE A 65 -9.34 11.66 11.20
CA PHE A 65 -8.38 12.66 10.74
C PHE A 65 -8.39 13.95 11.54
N ARG A 66 -9.20 14.01 12.61
CA ARG A 66 -9.30 15.18 13.46
C ARG A 66 -7.95 15.55 14.08
N GLY A 67 -7.54 16.81 13.89
CA GLY A 67 -6.27 17.32 14.39
C GLY A 67 -5.04 16.96 13.58
N LEU A 68 -5.20 16.15 12.50
CA LEU A 68 -4.15 15.91 11.52
C LEU A 68 -4.15 17.01 10.45
N ALA A 69 -3.05 17.17 9.73
CA ALA A 69 -2.88 18.24 8.74
C ALA A 69 -4.00 18.28 7.68
N ILE A 70 -4.47 17.13 7.23
CA ILE A 70 -5.54 17.02 6.22
C ILE A 70 -6.90 17.56 6.71
N ASP A 71 -7.15 17.57 8.01
CA ASP A 71 -8.43 18.06 8.59
C ASP A 71 -8.68 19.54 8.24
N SER A 72 -7.61 20.32 8.14
CA SER A 72 -7.66 21.72 7.71
C SER A 72 -7.73 21.89 6.19
N LEU A 73 -7.25 20.93 5.42
CA LEU A 73 -7.11 20.98 3.96
C LEU A 73 -8.35 20.46 3.24
N GLU A 74 -8.86 19.29 3.67
CA GLU A 74 -10.02 18.63 3.05
C GLU A 74 -11.34 19.24 3.57
N LYS A 75 -12.24 19.59 2.65
CA LYS A 75 -13.52 20.23 3.00
C LYS A 75 -14.73 19.33 2.73
N GLU A 76 -14.64 18.46 1.72
CA GLU A 76 -15.79 17.69 1.24
C GLU A 76 -15.96 16.35 1.93
N TRP A 77 -14.86 15.66 2.25
CA TRP A 77 -14.87 14.31 2.84
C TRP A 77 -15.80 13.35 2.11
N ALA A 78 -15.71 13.38 0.78
CA ALA A 78 -16.55 12.57 -0.08
C ALA A 78 -16.28 11.07 0.11
N GLN A 79 -17.35 10.26 0.04
CA GLN A 79 -17.26 8.81 0.11
C GLN A 79 -17.17 8.20 -1.28
N TYR A 80 -16.21 7.34 -1.49
CA TYR A 80 -15.97 6.63 -2.75
C TYR A 80 -16.11 5.13 -2.56
N PRO A 81 -16.49 4.35 -3.58
CA PRO A 81 -16.36 2.90 -3.57
C PRO A 81 -14.87 2.55 -3.60
N VAL A 82 -14.39 1.84 -2.57
CA VAL A 82 -12.97 1.48 -2.42
C VAL A 82 -12.79 -0.02 -2.60
N PHE A 83 -11.96 -0.38 -3.54
CA PHE A 83 -11.51 -1.74 -3.85
C PHE A 83 -10.08 -1.90 -3.35
N HIS A 84 -9.91 -2.55 -2.21
CA HIS A 84 -8.61 -2.79 -1.59
C HIS A 84 -8.22 -4.25 -1.75
N ILE A 85 -7.08 -4.51 -2.39
CA ILE A 85 -6.50 -5.84 -2.58
C ILE A 85 -5.15 -5.87 -1.88
N ASP A 86 -5.00 -6.77 -0.92
CA ASP A 86 -3.74 -7.04 -0.23
C ASP A 86 -3.25 -8.44 -0.59
N PHE A 87 -2.11 -8.53 -1.26
CA PHE A 87 -1.49 -9.80 -1.62
C PHE A 87 -0.63 -10.39 -0.49
N ASN A 88 -0.48 -9.70 0.64
CA ASN A 88 0.41 -10.13 1.71
C ASN A 88 -0.05 -11.42 2.43
N GLY A 89 -1.35 -11.64 2.53
CA GLY A 89 -1.92 -12.77 3.29
C GLY A 89 -1.84 -14.15 2.62
N THR A 90 -1.37 -14.24 1.36
CA THR A 90 -1.36 -15.48 0.59
C THR A 90 0.06 -15.96 0.27
N ASN A 91 0.25 -17.28 0.26
CA ASN A 91 1.47 -17.92 -0.25
C ASN A 91 1.29 -18.30 -1.72
N PHE A 92 2.01 -17.66 -2.61
CA PHE A 92 1.88 -17.83 -4.05
C PHE A 92 2.79 -18.91 -4.66
N THR A 93 3.45 -19.74 -3.85
CA THR A 93 4.25 -20.87 -4.33
C THR A 93 3.42 -22.04 -4.85
N GLN A 94 2.10 -21.99 -4.66
CA GLN A 94 1.17 -23.00 -5.15
C GLN A 94 0.44 -22.52 -6.42
N GLY A 95 0.33 -23.40 -7.44
CA GLY A 95 -0.44 -23.10 -8.64
C GLY A 95 -1.90 -22.79 -8.32
N GLY A 96 -2.46 -21.78 -8.97
CA GLY A 96 -3.84 -21.31 -8.75
C GLY A 96 -4.05 -20.42 -7.53
N ALA A 97 -3.05 -20.25 -6.66
CA ALA A 97 -3.19 -19.42 -5.45
C ALA A 97 -3.50 -17.94 -5.77
N LEU A 98 -2.86 -17.38 -6.80
CA LEU A 98 -3.12 -16.01 -7.24
C LEU A 98 -4.52 -15.86 -7.81
N GLU A 99 -4.89 -16.76 -8.72
CA GLU A 99 -6.23 -16.77 -9.33
C GLU A 99 -7.31 -16.88 -8.25
N GLY A 100 -7.17 -17.84 -7.31
CA GLY A 100 -8.09 -18.01 -6.19
C GLY A 100 -8.19 -16.77 -5.28
N THR A 101 -7.07 -16.05 -5.07
CA THR A 101 -7.07 -14.81 -4.29
C THR A 101 -7.87 -13.71 -4.99
N ILE A 102 -7.66 -13.52 -6.30
CA ILE A 102 -8.39 -12.53 -7.08
C ILE A 102 -9.87 -12.94 -7.21
N GLU A 103 -10.17 -14.21 -7.44
CA GLU A 103 -11.54 -14.74 -7.51
C GLU A 103 -12.33 -14.48 -6.22
N LYS A 104 -11.70 -14.75 -5.07
CA LYS A 104 -12.30 -14.46 -3.78
C LYS A 104 -12.59 -12.97 -3.64
N PHE A 105 -11.61 -12.12 -3.93
CA PHE A 105 -11.78 -10.67 -3.89
C PHE A 105 -12.96 -10.22 -4.77
N LEU A 106 -13.02 -10.68 -6.02
CA LEU A 106 -14.11 -10.31 -6.93
C LEU A 106 -15.46 -10.77 -6.40
N THR A 107 -15.53 -11.99 -5.85
CA THR A 107 -16.78 -12.54 -5.30
C THR A 107 -17.26 -11.70 -4.11
N ASP A 108 -16.35 -11.36 -3.18
CA ASP A 108 -16.67 -10.52 -2.03
C ASP A 108 -17.21 -9.13 -2.48
N GLN A 109 -16.68 -8.55 -3.57
CA GLN A 109 -17.15 -7.28 -4.13
C GLN A 109 -18.45 -7.43 -4.93
N GLU A 110 -18.66 -8.57 -5.60
CA GLU A 110 -19.90 -8.89 -6.31
C GLU A 110 -21.10 -9.01 -5.35
N GLU A 111 -20.87 -9.41 -4.11
CA GLU A 111 -21.92 -9.41 -3.07
C GLU A 111 -22.40 -7.98 -2.76
N ILE A 112 -21.53 -6.98 -2.89
CA ILE A 112 -21.83 -5.57 -2.60
C ILE A 112 -22.45 -4.88 -3.80
N TYR A 113 -21.83 -5.01 -4.98
CA TYR A 113 -22.17 -4.24 -6.17
C TYR A 113 -22.95 -5.02 -7.23
N GLY A 114 -23.15 -6.32 -7.02
CA GLY A 114 -23.83 -7.20 -7.95
C GLY A 114 -22.88 -7.88 -8.94
N LYS A 115 -23.29 -9.04 -9.41
CA LYS A 115 -22.56 -9.89 -10.36
C LYS A 115 -23.18 -9.80 -11.74
N ASN A 116 -22.35 -9.57 -12.77
CA ASN A 116 -22.78 -9.75 -14.16
C ASN A 116 -22.61 -11.21 -14.57
N PRO A 117 -23.72 -11.99 -14.80
CA PRO A 117 -23.63 -13.41 -15.12
C PRO A 117 -22.97 -13.71 -16.46
N ASN A 118 -22.86 -12.71 -17.35
CA ASN A 118 -22.23 -12.85 -18.65
C ASN A 118 -20.70 -12.70 -18.61
N SER A 119 -20.15 -12.10 -17.56
CA SER A 119 -18.71 -11.90 -17.39
C SER A 119 -18.10 -13.09 -16.65
N LYS A 120 -17.27 -13.86 -17.36
CA LYS A 120 -16.69 -15.10 -16.84
C LYS A 120 -15.22 -14.97 -16.45
N ASN A 121 -14.47 -14.13 -17.14
CA ASN A 121 -13.06 -13.95 -16.81
C ASN A 121 -12.84 -12.85 -15.76
N ILE A 122 -11.76 -12.97 -15.02
CA ILE A 122 -11.36 -12.07 -13.92
C ILE A 122 -11.37 -10.60 -14.35
N GLY A 123 -10.81 -10.28 -15.53
CA GLY A 123 -10.71 -8.90 -16.00
C GLY A 123 -12.07 -8.28 -16.29
N ASN A 124 -12.95 -8.99 -17.03
CA ASN A 124 -14.30 -8.48 -17.35
C ASN A 124 -15.15 -8.33 -16.09
N ARG A 125 -15.07 -9.28 -15.15
CA ARG A 125 -15.79 -9.18 -13.85
C ARG A 125 -15.35 -7.93 -13.09
N PHE A 126 -14.04 -7.62 -13.07
CA PHE A 126 -13.56 -6.43 -12.38
C PHE A 126 -13.99 -5.14 -13.07
N ILE A 127 -13.96 -5.08 -14.43
CA ILE A 127 -14.51 -3.92 -15.17
C ILE A 127 -15.98 -3.69 -14.83
N ASP A 128 -16.79 -4.75 -14.83
CA ASP A 128 -18.22 -4.64 -14.52
C ASP A 128 -18.45 -4.20 -13.08
N LEU A 129 -17.65 -4.65 -12.13
CA LEU A 129 -17.70 -4.21 -10.73
C LEU A 129 -17.40 -2.73 -10.58
N LEU A 130 -16.32 -2.22 -11.22
CA LEU A 130 -15.96 -0.81 -11.19
C LEU A 130 -17.09 0.06 -11.77
N LYS A 131 -17.68 -0.36 -12.88
CA LYS A 131 -18.80 0.31 -13.52
C LYS A 131 -20.07 0.26 -12.65
N ALA A 132 -20.38 -0.90 -12.07
CA ALA A 132 -21.54 -1.05 -11.20
C ALA A 132 -21.42 -0.19 -9.93
N ALA A 133 -20.25 -0.18 -9.30
CA ALA A 133 -19.97 0.68 -8.15
C ALA A 133 -20.12 2.17 -8.49
N HIS A 134 -19.59 2.62 -9.64
CA HIS A 134 -19.74 3.99 -10.11
C HIS A 134 -21.22 4.35 -10.35
N GLN A 135 -21.97 3.48 -11.01
CA GLN A 135 -23.40 3.71 -11.29
C GLN A 135 -24.25 3.76 -10.02
N GLN A 136 -23.97 2.89 -9.04
CA GLN A 136 -24.75 2.81 -7.80
C GLN A 136 -24.45 3.96 -6.85
N THR A 137 -23.19 4.42 -6.79
CA THR A 137 -22.76 5.43 -5.81
C THR A 137 -22.74 6.85 -6.41
N GLY A 138 -22.77 6.97 -7.73
CA GLY A 138 -22.53 8.24 -8.43
C GLY A 138 -21.09 8.74 -8.32
N ARG A 139 -20.17 7.91 -7.77
CA ARG A 139 -18.75 8.23 -7.56
C ARG A 139 -17.86 7.19 -8.24
N ARG A 140 -16.81 7.64 -8.91
CA ARG A 140 -15.82 6.77 -9.53
C ARG A 140 -15.08 5.95 -8.47
N ALA A 141 -14.64 4.75 -8.84
CA ALA A 141 -14.01 3.81 -7.94
C ALA A 141 -12.57 4.21 -7.57
N VAL A 142 -12.18 3.85 -6.36
CA VAL A 142 -10.80 3.91 -5.87
C VAL A 142 -10.26 2.48 -5.77
N VAL A 143 -9.06 2.24 -6.32
CA VAL A 143 -8.40 0.93 -6.27
C VAL A 143 -7.06 1.07 -5.55
N LEU A 144 -6.91 0.30 -4.48
CA LEU A 144 -5.70 0.24 -3.67
C LEU A 144 -5.15 -1.18 -3.71
N ILE A 145 -3.91 -1.34 -4.18
CA ILE A 145 -3.25 -2.66 -4.27
C ILE A 145 -1.99 -2.63 -3.43
N ASP A 146 -1.97 -3.41 -2.35
CA ASP A 146 -0.78 -3.58 -1.52
C ASP A 146 0.00 -4.83 -1.90
N GLU A 147 1.32 -4.71 -1.92
CA GLU A 147 2.28 -5.77 -2.28
C GLU A 147 2.01 -6.41 -3.67
N TYR A 148 1.80 -5.55 -4.69
CA TYR A 148 1.47 -5.95 -6.06
C TYR A 148 2.45 -6.96 -6.68
N ASP A 149 3.69 -6.96 -6.24
CA ASP A 149 4.79 -7.78 -6.75
C ASP A 149 4.98 -9.10 -5.99
N LYS A 150 4.33 -9.28 -4.83
CA LYS A 150 4.46 -10.48 -4.01
C LYS A 150 4.12 -11.78 -4.76
N PRO A 151 3.07 -11.85 -5.60
CA PRO A 151 2.78 -13.07 -6.35
C PRO A 151 3.90 -13.54 -7.30
N ILE A 152 4.79 -12.63 -7.70
CA ILE A 152 5.97 -12.94 -8.50
C ILE A 152 7.18 -13.19 -7.60
N LEU A 153 7.37 -12.34 -6.58
CA LEU A 153 8.52 -12.45 -5.68
C LEU A 153 8.57 -13.78 -4.91
N ASP A 154 7.41 -14.33 -4.54
CA ASP A 154 7.33 -15.61 -3.83
C ASP A 154 7.81 -16.80 -4.69
N VAL A 155 7.82 -16.67 -6.02
CA VAL A 155 8.20 -17.72 -6.97
C VAL A 155 9.39 -17.35 -7.85
N LEU A 156 9.95 -16.18 -7.67
CA LEU A 156 11.09 -15.67 -8.41
C LEU A 156 12.30 -16.61 -8.26
N ASP A 157 12.95 -16.94 -9.37
CA ASP A 157 14.11 -17.84 -9.42
C ASP A 157 13.87 -19.25 -8.83
N THR A 158 12.59 -19.68 -8.72
CA THR A 158 12.24 -21.03 -8.31
C THR A 158 12.06 -21.94 -9.54
N THR A 159 12.10 -23.26 -9.30
CA THR A 159 11.76 -24.28 -10.34
C THR A 159 10.34 -24.78 -10.20
N LEU A 160 9.49 -24.06 -9.46
CA LEU A 160 8.11 -24.46 -9.22
C LEU A 160 7.27 -24.36 -10.49
N THR A 161 6.51 -25.41 -10.80
CA THR A 161 5.65 -25.49 -11.98
C THR A 161 4.23 -25.84 -11.57
N THR A 162 3.28 -25.44 -12.41
CA THR A 162 1.87 -25.83 -12.31
C THR A 162 1.38 -26.34 -13.66
N GLU A 163 0.28 -27.07 -13.67
CA GLU A 163 -0.37 -27.51 -14.91
C GLU A 163 -1.42 -26.49 -15.33
N VAL A 164 -1.34 -26.04 -16.58
CA VAL A 164 -2.29 -25.13 -17.22
C VAL A 164 -2.65 -25.71 -18.59
N ASP A 165 -3.92 -26.02 -18.82
CA ASP A 165 -4.42 -26.61 -20.09
C ASP A 165 -3.68 -27.88 -20.54
N GLY A 166 -3.22 -28.70 -19.57
CA GLY A 166 -2.48 -29.95 -19.84
C GLY A 166 -0.98 -29.76 -20.07
N GLU A 167 -0.46 -28.53 -19.97
CA GLU A 167 0.98 -28.23 -20.10
C GLU A 167 1.57 -27.79 -18.76
N ARG A 168 2.81 -28.22 -18.50
CA ARG A 168 3.58 -27.75 -17.34
C ARG A 168 4.22 -26.40 -17.61
N ARG A 169 3.86 -25.40 -16.82
CA ARG A 169 4.40 -24.03 -16.92
C ARG A 169 5.02 -23.58 -15.59
N PRO A 170 6.09 -22.77 -15.60
CA PRO A 170 6.57 -22.11 -14.39
C PRO A 170 5.46 -21.29 -13.72
N ILE A 171 5.33 -21.40 -12.40
CA ILE A 171 4.31 -20.63 -11.65
C ILE A 171 4.57 -19.13 -11.81
N GLU A 172 5.84 -18.73 -11.90
CA GLU A 172 6.20 -17.32 -12.13
C GLU A 172 5.56 -16.78 -13.42
N ASP A 173 5.65 -17.52 -14.53
CA ASP A 173 5.08 -17.09 -15.82
C ASP A 173 3.55 -17.03 -15.76
N VAL A 174 2.92 -18.02 -15.11
CA VAL A 174 1.46 -18.05 -14.94
C VAL A 174 0.99 -16.87 -14.11
N ASN A 175 1.63 -16.60 -12.96
CA ASN A 175 1.30 -15.46 -12.12
C ASN A 175 1.50 -14.14 -12.85
N ARG A 176 2.55 -14.02 -13.66
CA ARG A 176 2.83 -12.85 -14.49
C ARG A 176 1.73 -12.60 -15.52
N ASP A 177 1.28 -13.64 -16.20
CA ASP A 177 0.20 -13.54 -17.20
C ASP A 177 -1.13 -13.15 -16.54
N ILE A 178 -1.47 -13.72 -15.39
CA ILE A 178 -2.67 -13.38 -14.62
C ILE A 178 -2.64 -11.90 -14.20
N LEU A 179 -1.53 -11.42 -13.61
CA LEU A 179 -1.40 -10.02 -13.19
C LEU A 179 -1.45 -9.06 -14.38
N LYS A 180 -0.82 -9.40 -15.49
CA LYS A 180 -0.87 -8.60 -16.72
C LYS A 180 -2.30 -8.46 -17.23
N GLY A 181 -3.07 -9.54 -17.26
CA GLY A 181 -4.48 -9.53 -17.61
C GLY A 181 -5.30 -8.70 -16.64
N PHE A 182 -5.06 -8.86 -15.35
CA PHE A 182 -5.78 -8.15 -14.29
C PHE A 182 -5.51 -6.64 -14.32
N TYR A 183 -4.25 -6.20 -14.45
CA TYR A 183 -3.92 -4.76 -14.48
C TYR A 183 -4.28 -4.07 -15.80
N SER A 184 -4.46 -4.82 -16.91
CA SER A 184 -4.94 -4.25 -18.17
C SER A 184 -6.35 -3.64 -18.07
N VAL A 185 -7.12 -4.06 -17.06
CA VAL A 185 -8.45 -3.56 -16.73
C VAL A 185 -8.45 -2.05 -16.48
N PHE A 186 -7.42 -1.50 -15.84
CA PHE A 186 -7.39 -0.08 -15.50
C PHE A 186 -7.40 0.85 -16.71
N LYS A 187 -6.88 0.39 -17.86
CA LYS A 187 -7.00 1.15 -19.11
C LYS A 187 -8.43 1.12 -19.66
N ALA A 188 -9.09 -0.03 -19.56
CA ALA A 188 -10.46 -0.20 -20.06
C ALA A 188 -11.50 0.51 -19.17
N ALA A 189 -11.25 0.60 -17.87
CA ALA A 189 -12.14 1.17 -16.87
C ALA A 189 -11.79 2.62 -16.48
N ASP A 190 -10.95 3.33 -17.25
CA ASP A 190 -10.45 4.68 -16.92
C ASP A 190 -11.58 5.68 -16.56
N ALA A 191 -12.72 5.62 -17.29
CA ALA A 191 -13.86 6.48 -17.02
C ALA A 191 -14.53 6.23 -15.65
N ASP A 192 -14.35 5.05 -15.07
CA ASP A 192 -14.94 4.62 -13.80
C ASP A 192 -13.94 4.71 -12.62
N LEU A 193 -12.71 5.14 -12.87
CA LEU A 193 -11.65 5.24 -11.87
C LEU A 193 -11.43 6.67 -11.38
N GLN A 194 -11.41 6.85 -10.06
CA GLN A 194 -11.05 8.09 -9.37
C GLN A 194 -9.57 8.12 -9.00
N PHE A 195 -9.09 7.00 -8.45
CA PHE A 195 -7.73 6.91 -7.92
C PHE A 195 -7.26 5.47 -7.92
N VAL A 196 -5.99 5.26 -8.26
CA VAL A 196 -5.34 3.94 -8.22
C VAL A 196 -3.96 4.11 -7.57
N LEU A 197 -3.67 3.31 -6.55
CA LEU A 197 -2.34 3.19 -5.98
C LEU A 197 -1.91 1.74 -5.95
N LEU A 198 -0.74 1.46 -6.53
CA LEU A 198 -0.06 0.17 -6.39
C LEU A 198 1.17 0.36 -5.52
N THR A 199 1.29 -0.45 -4.46
CA THR A 199 2.49 -0.48 -3.62
C THR A 199 3.20 -1.82 -3.70
N GLY A 200 4.53 -1.80 -3.59
CA GLY A 200 5.37 -2.99 -3.60
C GLY A 200 6.77 -2.74 -3.08
N VAL A 201 7.61 -3.77 -3.16
CA VAL A 201 9.01 -3.71 -2.72
C VAL A 201 9.94 -3.41 -3.89
N THR A 202 9.60 -3.88 -5.09
CA THR A 202 10.45 -3.81 -6.27
C THR A 202 9.77 -3.06 -7.41
N LYS A 203 10.59 -2.55 -8.34
CA LYS A 203 10.13 -2.06 -9.65
C LYS A 203 10.22 -3.15 -10.73
N PHE A 204 10.64 -4.33 -10.35
CA PHE A 204 11.05 -5.42 -11.23
C PHE A 204 9.94 -5.87 -12.18
N SER A 205 8.73 -6.03 -11.67
CA SER A 205 7.59 -6.51 -12.47
C SER A 205 6.88 -5.42 -13.26
N GLN A 206 7.23 -4.15 -13.03
CA GLN A 206 6.55 -2.99 -13.63
C GLN A 206 6.53 -3.04 -15.17
N VAL A 207 7.68 -3.29 -15.79
CA VAL A 207 7.82 -3.23 -17.25
C VAL A 207 7.02 -4.33 -17.96
N SER A 208 6.95 -5.55 -17.39
CA SER A 208 6.29 -6.68 -18.01
C SER A 208 4.81 -6.82 -17.67
N VAL A 209 4.41 -6.40 -16.46
CA VAL A 209 3.05 -6.56 -15.95
C VAL A 209 2.14 -5.40 -16.37
N PHE A 210 2.70 -4.18 -16.48
CA PHE A 210 1.95 -2.97 -16.82
C PHE A 210 1.94 -2.59 -18.30
N SER A 211 2.38 -3.47 -19.21
CA SER A 211 2.39 -3.17 -20.66
C SER A 211 1.02 -2.85 -21.26
N GLY A 212 -0.07 -3.24 -20.58
CA GLY A 212 -1.45 -2.94 -20.95
C GLY A 212 -2.11 -1.80 -20.17
N PHE A 213 -1.37 -1.14 -19.29
CA PHE A 213 -1.84 -0.10 -18.40
C PHE A 213 -1.27 1.27 -18.81
N ASN A 214 -2.05 2.35 -18.73
CA ASN A 214 -1.49 3.69 -18.84
C ASN A 214 -0.46 3.83 -17.72
N GLN A 215 0.81 4.08 -18.06
CA GLN A 215 1.91 4.05 -17.09
C GLN A 215 1.54 4.85 -15.83
N PRO A 216 1.47 4.20 -14.64
CA PRO A 216 1.24 4.92 -13.41
C PRO A 216 2.40 5.89 -13.15
N ALA A 217 2.11 7.04 -12.57
CA ALA A 217 3.15 7.95 -12.13
C ALA A 217 3.99 7.27 -11.03
N ASP A 218 5.25 6.96 -11.34
CA ASP A 218 6.18 6.37 -10.36
C ASP A 218 6.66 7.45 -9.40
N ILE A 219 6.12 7.42 -8.18
CA ILE A 219 6.49 8.36 -7.10
C ILE A 219 7.58 7.84 -6.18
N SER A 220 8.18 6.68 -6.50
CA SER A 220 9.17 6.03 -5.64
C SER A 220 10.43 6.88 -5.40
N LEU A 221 10.83 7.69 -6.37
CA LEU A 221 12.00 8.60 -6.28
C LEU A 221 11.61 10.07 -6.48
N ASP A 222 10.32 10.38 -6.47
CA ASP A 222 9.85 11.75 -6.57
C ASP A 222 10.07 12.48 -5.24
N ARG A 223 10.87 13.55 -5.29
CA ARG A 223 11.21 14.37 -4.11
C ARG A 223 9.97 14.95 -3.42
N ARG A 224 8.90 15.18 -4.16
CA ARG A 224 7.63 15.69 -3.61
C ARG A 224 6.99 14.73 -2.63
N TYR A 225 7.29 13.41 -2.76
CA TYR A 225 6.71 12.31 -1.99
C TYR A 225 7.77 11.50 -1.23
N GLU A 226 9.00 12.02 -1.09
CA GLU A 226 10.09 11.30 -0.42
C GLU A 226 9.76 10.95 1.04
N ALA A 227 9.01 11.81 1.72
CA ALA A 227 8.58 11.63 3.10
C ALA A 227 7.19 10.98 3.25
N LEU A 228 6.55 10.53 2.16
CA LEU A 228 5.21 9.93 2.21
C LEU A 228 5.19 8.62 3.02
N CYS A 229 6.28 7.86 2.96
CA CYS A 229 6.51 6.65 3.76
C CYS A 229 7.81 6.78 4.54
N GLY A 230 7.90 6.06 5.65
CA GLY A 230 9.04 6.14 6.56
C GLY A 230 8.95 7.33 7.51
N ILE A 231 10.02 7.56 8.26
CA ILE A 231 10.12 8.64 9.24
C ILE A 231 11.37 9.45 8.90
N THR A 232 11.22 10.75 8.70
CA THR A 232 12.35 11.67 8.49
C THR A 232 13.04 11.98 9.81
N GLU A 233 14.28 12.44 9.76
CA GLU A 233 15.04 12.85 10.95
C GLU A 233 14.31 13.95 11.76
N ALA A 234 13.70 14.91 11.07
CA ALA A 234 12.93 15.98 11.70
C ALA A 234 11.68 15.44 12.42
N GLU A 235 10.95 14.53 11.78
CA GLU A 235 9.77 13.87 12.38
C GLU A 235 10.17 12.99 13.57
N LEU A 236 11.30 12.27 13.46
CA LEU A 236 11.82 11.48 14.58
C LEU A 236 12.06 12.37 15.80
N TYR A 237 12.77 13.48 15.64
CA TYR A 237 13.08 14.37 16.76
C TYR A 237 11.87 15.13 17.28
N HIS A 238 10.86 15.34 16.45
CA HIS A 238 9.61 16.01 16.88
C HIS A 238 8.65 15.06 17.57
N CYS A 239 8.30 13.94 16.91
CA CYS A 239 7.27 13.02 17.38
C CYS A 239 7.74 12.14 18.56
N PHE A 240 9.04 11.94 18.72
CA PHE A 240 9.62 11.04 19.73
C PHE A 240 10.53 11.79 20.74
N ALA A 241 10.38 13.11 20.87
CA ALA A 241 11.25 13.94 21.70
C ALA A 241 11.32 13.45 23.17
N GLU A 242 10.17 13.09 23.76
CA GLU A 242 10.12 12.58 25.14
C GLU A 242 10.92 11.29 25.28
N SER A 243 10.72 10.34 24.38
CA SER A 243 11.42 9.05 24.44
C SER A 243 12.91 9.17 24.13
N ILE A 244 13.31 10.15 23.32
CA ILE A 244 14.72 10.44 23.09
C ILE A 244 15.34 11.02 24.37
N ALA A 245 14.61 11.85 25.13
CA ALA A 245 15.06 12.38 26.40
C ALA A 245 15.18 11.28 27.46
N GLU A 246 14.17 10.41 27.61
CA GLU A 246 14.21 9.23 28.49
C GLU A 246 15.43 8.33 28.14
N LEU A 247 15.66 8.07 26.85
CA LEU A 247 16.79 7.27 26.40
C LEU A 247 18.13 7.96 26.73
N ALA A 248 18.23 9.28 26.61
CA ALA A 248 19.42 10.03 26.96
C ALA A 248 19.75 9.93 28.45
N GLU A 249 18.72 9.97 29.31
CA GLU A 249 18.87 9.75 30.75
C GLU A 249 19.34 8.31 31.06
N ASP A 250 18.76 7.29 30.43
CA ASP A 250 19.12 5.88 30.61
C ASP A 250 20.57 5.58 30.20
N TYR A 251 21.08 6.29 29.19
CA TYR A 251 22.46 6.15 28.71
C TYR A 251 23.44 7.18 29.31
N ASP A 252 23.02 7.97 30.28
CA ASP A 252 23.84 9.00 30.96
C ASP A 252 24.55 9.93 29.96
N CYS A 253 23.79 10.40 28.96
CA CYS A 253 24.27 11.32 27.93
C CYS A 253 23.30 12.48 27.67
N SER A 254 23.77 13.51 27.00
CA SER A 254 22.91 14.61 26.58
C SER A 254 21.93 14.19 25.45
N VAL A 255 20.80 14.86 25.35
CA VAL A 255 19.81 14.67 24.27
C VAL A 255 20.46 14.83 22.88
N ASP A 256 21.40 15.77 22.74
CA ASP A 256 22.08 15.99 21.46
C ASP A 256 23.06 14.86 21.12
N GLU A 257 23.76 14.31 22.11
CA GLU A 257 24.60 13.11 21.91
C GLU A 257 23.72 11.91 21.54
N MET A 258 22.58 11.73 22.21
CA MET A 258 21.63 10.67 21.86
C MET A 258 21.11 10.82 20.43
N LYS A 259 20.76 12.02 19.97
CA LYS A 259 20.37 12.26 18.57
C LYS A 259 21.48 11.90 17.60
N GLN A 260 22.74 12.24 17.90
CA GLN A 260 23.90 11.87 17.07
C GLN A 260 24.11 10.35 17.02
N LEU A 261 23.92 9.67 18.14
CA LEU A 261 24.00 8.21 18.23
C LEU A 261 22.90 7.56 17.35
N LEU A 262 21.65 8.00 17.49
CA LEU A 262 20.53 7.49 16.69
C LEU A 262 20.77 7.70 15.20
N LYS A 263 21.26 8.88 14.79
CA LYS A 263 21.61 9.17 13.40
C LYS A 263 22.70 8.24 12.87
N LYS A 264 23.74 8.00 13.65
CA LYS A 264 24.84 7.10 13.30
C LYS A 264 24.37 5.64 13.15
N LEU A 265 23.51 5.19 14.06
CA LEU A 265 22.92 3.84 14.02
C LEU A 265 22.02 3.66 12.80
N THR A 266 21.21 4.65 12.47
CA THR A 266 20.32 4.63 11.30
C THR A 266 21.13 4.55 9.99
N LEU A 267 22.18 5.34 9.84
CA LEU A 267 23.08 5.29 8.68
C LEU A 267 23.77 3.93 8.56
N THR A 268 24.23 3.35 9.67
CA THR A 268 24.89 2.03 9.67
C THR A 268 23.89 0.92 9.30
N SER A 269 22.64 0.98 9.75
CA SER A 269 21.61 -0.01 9.42
C SER A 269 21.18 0.03 7.95
N ILE A 270 21.16 1.20 7.32
CA ILE A 270 20.93 1.34 5.87
C ILE A 270 22.07 0.70 5.06
N LEU A 271 23.32 0.84 5.52
CA LEU A 271 24.49 0.30 4.85
C LEU A 271 24.69 -1.22 5.07
N THR A 272 24.19 -1.78 6.19
CA THR A 272 24.44 -3.18 6.57
C THR A 272 23.24 -4.11 6.37
N SER A 273 22.14 -3.67 5.76
CA SER A 273 20.95 -4.45 5.36
C SER A 273 20.46 -5.56 6.31
N LYS A 274 20.78 -5.54 7.60
CA LYS A 274 20.26 -6.50 8.59
C LYS A 274 19.91 -5.82 9.92
N SER A 275 18.60 -5.67 10.16
CA SER A 275 17.98 -5.81 11.48
C SER A 275 18.25 -4.82 12.62
N PHE A 276 18.45 -3.51 12.44
CA PHE A 276 18.57 -2.66 13.64
C PHE A 276 17.35 -1.76 13.92
N LEU A 277 16.63 -1.32 12.90
CA LEU A 277 15.34 -0.62 13.12
C LEU A 277 14.27 -1.55 13.72
N GLY A 278 14.44 -2.88 13.59
CA GLY A 278 13.61 -3.87 14.26
C GLY A 278 13.78 -3.90 15.78
N THR A 279 14.91 -3.45 16.31
CA THR A 279 15.22 -3.55 17.74
C THR A 279 14.77 -2.30 18.52
N ILE A 280 14.80 -1.10 17.90
CA ILE A 280 14.29 0.13 18.53
C ILE A 280 12.75 0.14 18.57
N PHE A 281 12.10 -0.59 17.66
CA PHE A 281 10.63 -0.72 17.61
C PHE A 281 10.12 -2.09 18.07
N THR A 282 10.95 -2.93 18.69
CA THR A 282 10.57 -4.26 19.23
C THR A 282 10.73 -4.37 20.75
N VAL A 283 10.88 -3.28 21.46
CA VAL A 283 10.80 -3.26 22.93
C VAL A 283 9.45 -2.69 23.35
#